data_63cdd6c678c43660e83d37c814b2898c
#
_entry.id   63cdd6c678c43660e83d37c814b2898c
#
_cell.length_a   1.000
_cell.length_b   1.000
_cell.length_c   1.000
_cell.angle_alpha   90.00
_cell.angle_beta   90.00
_cell.angle_gamma   90.00
#
_symmetry.space_group_name_H-M   'P 1'
#
loop_
_entity.id
_entity.type
_entity.pdbx_description
1 polymer ?
#
loop_
_entity_poly.entity_id
_entity_poly.type
_entity_poly.pdbx_seq_one_letter_code
_entity_poly.pdbx_strand_id
1 'polypeptide(L)'
;MFKYFVKSQDCQADMTTFIIDDHTHTQCLYYVPLVFSSTETANHVAFKAHLSQAVISPGENQRIVYDDVQLNLGGGYHAHLGGFVAPINGTYLFSVAVCSIGNHYIVLYLVKNDVMIGRVLAGDTVYNDCSSETTISELTAGDEVFVQHHSTVGDLIHVNENILNSFTGALLQAI
;
A
#
# COMPACT_ATOMS: atom_id res chain seq x y z
N MET A 1 28.49 -3.18 -11.31
CA MET A 1 28.60 -3.85 -12.63
C MET A 1 29.63 -4.97 -12.47
N PHE A 2 29.16 -6.21 -12.29
CA PHE A 2 30.05 -7.36 -12.11
C PHE A 2 30.34 -7.94 -13.49
N LYS A 3 31.63 -8.12 -13.80
CA LYS A 3 32.11 -8.73 -15.06
C LYS A 3 32.49 -10.17 -14.74
N TYR A 4 31.84 -11.13 -15.38
CA TYR A 4 32.26 -12.52 -15.36
C TYR A 4 33.04 -12.84 -16.68
N PHE A 5 34.20 -13.43 -16.53
CA PHE A 5 35.02 -13.88 -17.67
C PHE A 5 34.99 -15.40 -17.73
N VAL A 6 34.63 -15.94 -18.89
CA VAL A 6 34.67 -17.40 -19.16
C VAL A 6 35.78 -17.67 -20.11
N LYS A 7 36.68 -18.60 -19.77
CA LYS A 7 37.75 -19.07 -20.62
C LYS A 7 37.24 -20.18 -21.55
N SER A 8 37.44 -20.06 -22.86
CA SER A 8 37.19 -21.14 -23.80
C SER A 8 38.39 -21.26 -24.74
N GLN A 9 38.72 -22.50 -25.17
CA GLN A 9 39.80 -22.78 -26.10
C GLN A 9 39.38 -22.71 -27.56
N ASP A 10 38.08 -22.64 -27.87
CA ASP A 10 37.56 -22.58 -29.24
C ASP A 10 36.91 -21.20 -29.47
N CYS A 11 37.63 -20.35 -30.23
CA CYS A 11 37.15 -19.05 -30.62
C CYS A 11 36.42 -19.08 -31.95
N GLN A 12 35.10 -18.90 -31.96
CA GLN A 12 34.34 -18.49 -33.15
C GLN A 12 34.07 -16.98 -33.05
N ALA A 13 34.48 -16.26 -34.11
CA ALA A 13 34.39 -14.79 -34.11
C ALA A 13 32.94 -14.33 -34.22
N ASP A 14 32.41 -13.79 -33.11
CA ASP A 14 31.20 -12.98 -33.09
C ASP A 14 31.53 -11.59 -32.54
N MET A 15 30.72 -10.58 -32.87
CA MET A 15 31.02 -9.15 -32.68
C MET A 15 31.22 -8.69 -31.22
N THR A 16 31.28 -9.58 -30.26
CA THR A 16 31.46 -9.29 -28.82
C THR A 16 32.73 -9.91 -28.23
N THR A 17 33.63 -10.44 -29.08
CA THR A 17 34.84 -11.13 -28.63
C THR A 17 36.00 -10.16 -28.53
N PHE A 18 36.62 -10.03 -27.35
CA PHE A 18 37.90 -9.33 -27.19
C PHE A 18 39.01 -10.37 -27.10
N ILE A 19 40.02 -10.28 -27.99
CA ILE A 19 41.21 -11.11 -27.98
C ILE A 19 42.29 -10.37 -27.21
N ILE A 20 42.79 -10.99 -26.14
CA ILE A 20 43.98 -10.52 -25.44
C ILE A 20 45.09 -11.50 -25.77
N ASP A 21 46.09 -11.03 -26.47
CA ASP A 21 47.32 -11.79 -26.79
C ASP A 21 48.39 -11.45 -25.74
N ASP A 22 48.77 -12.44 -24.97
CA ASP A 22 49.82 -12.33 -23.98
C ASP A 22 50.98 -13.29 -24.36
N HIS A 23 51.48 -13.25 -25.56
CA HIS A 23 52.66 -13.96 -26.13
C HIS A 23 52.80 -15.47 -25.87
N THR A 24 51.92 -16.11 -25.11
CA THR A 24 52.01 -17.54 -24.79
C THR A 24 50.71 -18.33 -24.96
N HIS A 25 49.54 -17.70 -24.82
CA HIS A 25 48.25 -18.34 -25.05
C HIS A 25 47.17 -17.34 -25.49
N THR A 26 46.55 -17.60 -26.65
CA THR A 26 45.33 -16.85 -27.07
C THR A 26 44.18 -17.22 -26.18
N GLN A 27 43.64 -16.23 -25.43
CA GLN A 27 42.47 -16.41 -24.58
C GLN A 27 41.31 -15.59 -25.14
N CYS A 28 40.17 -16.25 -25.35
CA CYS A 28 38.93 -15.58 -25.74
C CYS A 28 38.12 -15.23 -24.50
N LEU A 29 37.84 -13.95 -24.34
CA LEU A 29 36.95 -13.44 -23.27
C LEU A 29 35.63 -13.05 -23.91
N TYR A 30 34.55 -13.69 -23.48
CA TYR A 30 33.19 -13.34 -23.88
C TYR A 30 32.63 -12.32 -22.93
N TYR A 31 32.13 -11.21 -23.45
CA TYR A 31 31.28 -10.28 -22.67
C TYR A 31 29.84 -10.77 -22.76
N VAL A 32 29.35 -11.31 -21.68
CA VAL A 32 27.91 -11.56 -21.51
C VAL A 32 27.30 -10.33 -20.82
N PRO A 33 26.58 -9.48 -21.55
CA PRO A 33 25.85 -8.42 -20.90
C PRO A 33 24.77 -9.09 -20.03
N LEU A 34 24.88 -8.96 -18.72
CA LEU A 34 23.73 -9.24 -17.85
C LEU A 34 22.66 -8.19 -18.15
N VAL A 35 21.82 -8.53 -19.11
CA VAL A 35 20.58 -7.78 -19.33
C VAL A 35 19.68 -8.14 -18.15
N PHE A 36 19.71 -7.35 -17.11
CA PHE A 36 18.61 -7.33 -16.17
C PHE A 36 17.41 -6.77 -16.94
N SER A 37 16.63 -7.65 -17.50
CA SER A 37 15.31 -7.29 -17.99
C SER A 37 14.45 -6.99 -16.79
N SER A 38 14.53 -5.76 -16.27
CA SER A 38 13.55 -5.24 -15.34
C SER A 38 12.30 -4.83 -16.11
N THR A 39 11.64 -5.79 -16.74
CA THR A 39 10.25 -5.64 -17.15
C THR A 39 9.32 -6.05 -16.02
N GLU A 40 9.67 -5.76 -14.77
CA GLU A 40 8.64 -5.59 -13.78
C GLU A 40 8.00 -4.23 -14.10
N THR A 41 6.86 -4.26 -14.77
CA THR A 41 5.90 -3.16 -14.68
C THR A 41 5.58 -3.06 -13.19
N ALA A 42 6.25 -2.14 -12.49
CA ALA A 42 5.99 -1.92 -11.08
C ALA A 42 4.52 -1.50 -10.98
N ASN A 43 3.67 -2.44 -10.60
CA ASN A 43 2.27 -2.19 -10.34
C ASN A 43 2.18 -1.36 -9.05
N HIS A 44 2.37 -0.05 -9.17
CA HIS A 44 2.26 0.86 -8.05
C HIS A 44 0.79 1.07 -7.71
N VAL A 45 0.35 0.48 -6.62
CA VAL A 45 -0.99 0.70 -6.09
C VAL A 45 -0.84 1.22 -4.67
N ALA A 46 -1.26 2.45 -4.44
CA ALA A 46 -1.25 3.04 -3.11
C ALA A 46 -2.27 4.19 -3.04
N PHE A 47 -2.86 4.39 -1.87
CA PHE A 47 -3.71 5.54 -1.63
C PHE A 47 -3.51 6.12 -0.23
N LYS A 48 -3.85 7.39 -0.09
CA LYS A 48 -3.96 8.10 1.18
C LYS A 48 -5.11 9.08 1.08
N ALA A 49 -6.06 8.97 1.98
CA ALA A 49 -7.21 9.86 2.08
C ALA A 49 -7.42 10.31 3.52
N HIS A 50 -7.90 11.54 3.69
CA HIS A 50 -8.21 12.14 4.97
C HIS A 50 -9.71 12.46 5.08
N LEU A 51 -10.19 12.70 6.30
CA LEU A 51 -11.49 13.31 6.51
C LEU A 51 -11.32 14.84 6.45
N SER A 52 -12.12 15.49 5.59
CA SER A 52 -12.14 16.95 5.52
C SER A 52 -12.98 17.57 6.65
N GLN A 53 -13.92 16.82 7.24
CA GLN A 53 -14.82 17.27 8.28
C GLN A 53 -15.03 16.21 9.36
N ALA A 54 -15.38 16.67 10.56
CA ALA A 54 -15.74 15.79 11.66
C ALA A 54 -17.00 14.97 11.32
N VAL A 55 -17.02 13.71 11.76
CA VAL A 55 -18.21 12.85 11.65
C VAL A 55 -18.85 12.75 13.03
N ILE A 56 -20.04 13.30 13.15
CA ILE A 56 -20.80 13.39 14.40
C ILE A 56 -21.90 12.35 14.40
N SER A 57 -21.91 11.50 15.42
CA SER A 57 -22.91 10.45 15.63
C SER A 57 -23.16 9.59 14.37
N PRO A 58 -22.11 8.96 13.82
CA PRO A 58 -22.30 8.06 12.69
C PRO A 58 -23.26 6.93 13.06
N GLY A 59 -24.06 6.50 12.11
CA GLY A 59 -24.99 5.38 12.27
C GLY A 59 -24.25 4.05 12.46
N GLU A 60 -24.92 3.07 13.04
CA GLU A 60 -24.40 1.70 13.09
C GLU A 60 -24.13 1.18 11.69
N ASN A 61 -22.96 0.56 11.50
CA ASN A 61 -22.48 0.05 10.22
C ASN A 61 -22.35 1.12 9.13
N GLN A 62 -22.38 2.40 9.49
CA GLN A 62 -22.17 3.48 8.54
C GLN A 62 -20.73 3.45 8.02
N ARG A 63 -20.57 3.48 6.70
CA ARG A 63 -19.25 3.64 6.05
C ARG A 63 -18.72 5.04 6.32
N ILE A 64 -17.46 5.14 6.71
CA ILE A 64 -16.75 6.40 6.90
C ILE A 64 -16.08 6.78 5.59
N VAL A 65 -16.44 7.93 5.05
CA VAL A 65 -15.96 8.41 3.76
C VAL A 65 -14.81 9.39 3.98
N TYR A 66 -13.59 8.94 3.70
CA TYR A 66 -12.40 9.81 3.69
C TYR A 66 -12.34 10.50 2.34
N ASP A 67 -12.82 11.73 2.29
CA ASP A 67 -13.15 12.49 1.06
C ASP A 67 -11.99 13.31 0.50
N ASP A 68 -10.99 13.65 1.31
CA ASP A 68 -9.81 14.41 0.92
C ASP A 68 -8.68 13.48 0.49
N VAL A 69 -8.62 13.20 -0.81
CA VAL A 69 -7.67 12.24 -1.41
C VAL A 69 -6.34 12.90 -1.68
N GLN A 70 -5.30 12.51 -0.94
CA GLN A 70 -3.93 13.02 -1.07
C GLN A 70 -3.08 12.21 -2.06
N LEU A 71 -3.37 10.92 -2.21
CA LEU A 71 -2.68 10.01 -3.13
C LEU A 71 -3.66 8.95 -3.63
N ASN A 72 -3.59 8.60 -4.92
CA ASN A 72 -4.35 7.49 -5.48
C ASN A 72 -3.62 6.89 -6.70
N LEU A 73 -2.50 6.19 -6.45
CA LEU A 73 -1.76 5.46 -7.48
C LEU A 73 -2.50 4.17 -7.83
N GLY A 74 -2.64 3.89 -9.11
CA GLY A 74 -3.37 2.73 -9.61
C GLY A 74 -4.91 2.89 -9.55
N GLY A 75 -5.42 4.03 -9.07
CA GLY A 75 -6.85 4.37 -9.15
C GLY A 75 -7.80 3.53 -8.29
N GLY A 76 -7.26 2.76 -7.33
CA GLY A 76 -8.07 1.82 -6.55
C GLY A 76 -8.96 2.46 -5.48
N TYR A 77 -8.66 3.69 -5.02
CA TYR A 77 -9.49 4.36 -4.02
C TYR A 77 -10.60 5.20 -4.67
N HIS A 78 -11.81 5.04 -4.17
CA HIS A 78 -13.02 5.71 -4.67
C HIS A 78 -13.63 6.59 -3.56
N ALA A 79 -13.26 7.88 -3.54
CA ALA A 79 -13.68 8.81 -2.49
C ALA A 79 -15.21 8.90 -2.31
N HIS A 80 -15.97 8.87 -3.41
CA HIS A 80 -17.43 8.92 -3.37
C HIS A 80 -18.10 7.67 -2.78
N LEU A 81 -17.38 6.54 -2.79
CA LEU A 81 -17.80 5.29 -2.16
C LEU A 81 -17.20 5.11 -0.77
N GLY A 82 -16.14 5.87 -0.44
CA GLY A 82 -15.40 5.76 0.81
C GLY A 82 -14.67 4.43 0.96
N GLY A 83 -14.18 3.84 -0.14
CA GLY A 83 -13.55 2.53 -0.15
C GLY A 83 -12.47 2.35 -1.21
N PHE A 84 -11.65 1.35 -0.99
CA PHE A 84 -10.62 0.89 -1.93
C PHE A 84 -11.09 -0.38 -2.61
N VAL A 85 -11.00 -0.44 -3.94
CA VAL A 85 -11.22 -1.64 -4.73
C VAL A 85 -9.87 -2.09 -5.30
N ALA A 86 -9.48 -3.32 -5.04
CA ALA A 86 -8.20 -3.86 -5.49
C ALA A 86 -8.13 -3.93 -7.02
N PRO A 87 -7.20 -3.20 -7.68
CA PRO A 87 -7.08 -3.25 -9.13
C PRO A 87 -6.39 -4.52 -9.64
N ILE A 88 -5.61 -5.17 -8.80
CA ILE A 88 -4.88 -6.41 -9.11
C ILE A 88 -4.84 -7.34 -7.91
N ASN A 89 -4.56 -8.63 -8.16
CA ASN A 89 -4.33 -9.61 -7.10
C ASN A 89 -3.04 -9.28 -6.35
N GLY A 90 -3.05 -9.42 -5.03
CA GLY A 90 -1.84 -9.17 -4.25
C GLY A 90 -2.04 -9.14 -2.76
N THR A 91 -0.93 -8.98 -2.06
CA THR A 91 -0.89 -8.73 -0.63
C THR A 91 -0.83 -7.21 -0.41
N TYR A 92 -1.78 -6.70 0.35
CA TYR A 92 -1.94 -5.26 0.62
C TYR A 92 -1.79 -4.97 2.11
N LEU A 93 -1.21 -3.82 2.41
CA LEU A 93 -1.22 -3.22 3.74
C LEU A 93 -2.26 -2.12 3.77
N PHE A 94 -3.05 -2.06 4.84
CA PHE A 94 -3.99 -0.98 5.14
C PHE A 94 -3.72 -0.42 6.52
N SER A 95 -3.89 0.90 6.67
CA SER A 95 -3.84 1.55 7.98
C SER A 95 -4.93 2.60 8.08
N VAL A 96 -5.59 2.63 9.24
CA VAL A 96 -6.55 3.66 9.61
C VAL A 96 -6.08 4.34 10.88
N ALA A 97 -6.12 5.67 10.89
CA ALA A 97 -5.91 6.49 12.07
C ALA A 97 -7.17 7.30 12.35
N VAL A 98 -7.58 7.33 13.60
CA VAL A 98 -8.79 8.01 14.04
C VAL A 98 -8.58 8.71 15.38
N CYS A 99 -9.16 9.88 15.53
CA CYS A 99 -9.13 10.65 16.78
C CYS A 99 -10.55 10.97 17.23
N SER A 100 -10.77 10.92 18.54
CA SER A 100 -11.97 11.42 19.21
C SER A 100 -11.63 12.51 20.19
N ILE A 101 -12.61 13.35 20.59
CA ILE A 101 -12.42 14.35 21.64
C ILE A 101 -12.76 13.76 23.01
N GLY A 102 -12.28 14.41 24.07
CA GLY A 102 -12.58 14.02 25.44
C GLY A 102 -14.07 13.81 25.67
N ASN A 103 -14.42 12.84 26.50
CA ASN A 103 -15.77 12.38 26.80
C ASN A 103 -16.55 11.77 25.61
N HIS A 104 -15.84 11.42 24.54
CA HIS A 104 -16.35 10.67 23.41
C HIS A 104 -15.43 9.48 23.08
N TYR A 105 -15.96 8.53 22.37
CA TYR A 105 -15.17 7.44 21.80
C TYR A 105 -15.66 7.13 20.39
N ILE A 106 -14.90 6.35 19.66
CA ILE A 106 -15.24 5.85 18.33
C ILE A 106 -14.65 4.45 18.13
N VAL A 107 -15.43 3.55 17.59
CA VAL A 107 -14.98 2.22 17.18
C VAL A 107 -15.17 2.07 15.69
N LEU A 108 -14.07 1.84 14.98
CA LEU A 108 -14.09 1.62 13.55
C LEU A 108 -13.57 0.23 13.22
N TYR A 109 -14.16 -0.39 12.20
CA TYR A 109 -13.72 -1.62 11.61
C TYR A 109 -13.13 -1.37 10.22
N LEU A 110 -12.00 -2.03 9.91
CA LEU A 110 -11.61 -2.29 8.55
C LEU A 110 -12.34 -3.54 8.07
N VAL A 111 -13.03 -3.40 6.95
CA VAL A 111 -13.86 -4.48 6.39
C VAL A 111 -13.38 -4.77 4.98
N LYS A 112 -13.08 -6.06 4.71
CA LYS A 112 -12.85 -6.59 3.36
C LYS A 112 -14.14 -7.28 2.92
N ASN A 113 -14.80 -6.76 1.87
CA ASN A 113 -16.12 -7.22 1.46
C ASN A 113 -17.07 -7.18 2.69
N ASP A 114 -17.43 -8.32 3.26
CA ASP A 114 -18.28 -8.42 4.45
C ASP A 114 -17.54 -8.95 5.69
N VAL A 115 -16.19 -9.04 5.63
CA VAL A 115 -15.37 -9.63 6.69
C VAL A 115 -14.52 -8.55 7.37
N MET A 116 -14.62 -8.44 8.69
CA MET A 116 -13.73 -7.57 9.47
C MET A 116 -12.30 -8.09 9.44
N ILE A 117 -11.36 -7.24 9.03
CA ILE A 117 -9.93 -7.53 8.96
C ILE A 117 -9.08 -6.71 9.93
N GLY A 118 -9.67 -5.70 10.57
CA GLY A 118 -9.01 -4.87 11.59
C GLY A 118 -10.02 -4.06 12.38
N ARG A 119 -9.60 -3.56 13.55
CA ARG A 119 -10.43 -2.73 14.42
C ARG A 119 -9.60 -1.72 15.17
N VAL A 120 -10.05 -0.47 15.20
CA VAL A 120 -9.47 0.59 16.00
C VAL A 120 -10.50 1.18 16.94
N LEU A 121 -10.06 1.55 18.14
CA LEU A 121 -10.84 2.31 19.12
C LEU A 121 -10.03 3.51 19.57
N ALA A 122 -10.61 4.70 19.53
CA ALA A 122 -10.07 5.90 20.14
C ALA A 122 -11.11 6.51 21.08
N GLY A 123 -10.68 7.02 22.22
CA GLY A 123 -11.54 7.69 23.18
C GLY A 123 -10.96 7.74 24.58
N ASP A 124 -11.17 8.88 25.23
CA ASP A 124 -10.77 9.18 26.60
C ASP A 124 -11.84 10.01 27.29
N THR A 125 -11.87 9.99 28.63
CA THR A 125 -12.87 10.75 29.42
C THR A 125 -12.53 12.23 29.56
N VAL A 126 -11.27 12.63 29.29
CA VAL A 126 -10.78 14.00 29.56
C VAL A 126 -10.11 14.62 28.34
N TYR A 127 -9.28 13.87 27.65
CA TYR A 127 -8.42 14.38 26.58
C TYR A 127 -8.86 13.88 25.21
N ASN A 128 -8.39 14.56 24.17
CA ASN A 128 -8.46 14.01 22.82
C ASN A 128 -7.57 12.77 22.76
N ASP A 129 -8.09 11.71 22.20
CA ASP A 129 -7.37 10.45 22.03
C ASP A 129 -7.34 10.03 20.57
N CYS A 130 -6.18 9.57 20.13
CA CYS A 130 -5.95 9.10 18.78
C CYS A 130 -5.38 7.69 18.79
N SER A 131 -5.93 6.84 17.97
CA SER A 131 -5.48 5.46 17.81
C SER A 131 -5.31 5.11 16.34
N SER A 132 -4.55 4.08 16.07
CA SER A 132 -4.38 3.55 14.72
C SER A 132 -4.39 2.03 14.72
N GLU A 133 -4.85 1.46 13.61
CA GLU A 133 -4.78 0.05 13.28
C GLU A 133 -4.10 -0.13 11.95
N THR A 134 -3.24 -1.13 11.86
CA THR A 134 -2.58 -1.52 10.62
C THR A 134 -2.72 -3.02 10.41
N THR A 135 -3.19 -3.43 9.25
CA THR A 135 -3.42 -4.83 8.91
C THR A 135 -2.89 -5.15 7.52
N ILE A 136 -2.62 -6.43 7.29
CA ILE A 136 -2.22 -6.98 6.00
C ILE A 136 -3.28 -7.98 5.56
N SER A 137 -3.67 -7.91 4.29
CA SER A 137 -4.66 -8.82 3.71
C SER A 137 -4.31 -9.18 2.27
N GLU A 138 -4.55 -10.41 1.89
CA GLU A 138 -4.57 -10.78 0.48
C GLU A 138 -5.89 -10.33 -0.15
N LEU A 139 -5.79 -9.72 -1.35
CA LEU A 139 -6.95 -9.33 -2.14
C LEU A 139 -6.85 -9.90 -3.55
N THR A 140 -8.01 -10.32 -4.05
CA THR A 140 -8.23 -10.56 -5.46
C THR A 140 -8.73 -9.27 -6.13
N ALA A 141 -8.39 -9.04 -7.39
CA ALA A 141 -8.89 -7.90 -8.15
C ALA A 141 -10.42 -7.82 -8.05
N GLY A 142 -10.92 -6.65 -7.67
CA GLY A 142 -12.34 -6.41 -7.39
C GLY A 142 -12.74 -6.54 -5.92
N ASP A 143 -11.90 -7.10 -5.04
CA ASP A 143 -12.18 -7.07 -3.59
C ASP A 143 -12.19 -5.63 -3.09
N GLU A 144 -13.16 -5.32 -2.23
CA GLU A 144 -13.33 -3.99 -1.64
C GLU A 144 -12.85 -3.97 -0.18
N VAL A 145 -12.13 -2.89 0.20
CA VAL A 145 -11.76 -2.61 1.59
C VAL A 145 -12.24 -1.20 1.95
N PHE A 146 -12.94 -1.09 3.06
CA PHE A 146 -13.48 0.18 3.55
C PHE A 146 -13.46 0.26 5.08
N VAL A 147 -13.66 1.46 5.59
CA VAL A 147 -13.79 1.73 7.04
C VAL A 147 -15.25 1.89 7.40
N GLN A 148 -15.67 1.20 8.45
CA GLN A 148 -17.07 1.16 8.91
C GLN A 148 -17.15 1.45 10.39
N HIS A 149 -18.14 2.25 10.80
CA HIS A 149 -18.47 2.50 12.20
C HIS A 149 -19.17 1.28 12.80
N HIS A 150 -18.84 0.95 14.05
CA HIS A 150 -19.41 -0.23 14.71
C HIS A 150 -20.43 0.08 15.81
N SER A 151 -20.26 1.16 16.54
CA SER A 151 -21.08 1.44 17.73
C SER A 151 -22.31 2.30 17.43
N THR A 152 -23.17 2.51 18.41
CA THR A 152 -24.51 3.08 18.19
C THR A 152 -24.77 4.40 18.88
N VAL A 153 -23.94 4.87 19.82
CA VAL A 153 -24.29 6.03 20.67
C VAL A 153 -23.07 6.87 21.04
N GLY A 154 -23.16 8.17 20.79
CA GLY A 154 -22.24 9.18 21.33
C GLY A 154 -20.89 9.27 20.65
N ASP A 155 -20.71 8.56 19.57
CA ASP A 155 -19.45 8.45 18.87
C ASP A 155 -19.15 9.70 18.04
N LEU A 156 -17.87 10.07 17.97
CA LEU A 156 -17.43 11.24 17.24
C LEU A 156 -16.03 11.04 16.69
N ILE A 157 -15.86 11.27 15.40
CA ILE A 157 -14.54 11.44 14.78
C ILE A 157 -14.24 12.94 14.71
N HIS A 158 -13.22 13.36 15.44
CA HIS A 158 -12.84 14.77 15.53
C HIS A 158 -11.85 15.16 14.44
N VAL A 159 -12.08 16.30 13.83
CA VAL A 159 -11.18 16.92 12.83
C VAL A 159 -10.90 18.36 13.24
N ASN A 160 -9.64 18.75 13.26
CA ASN A 160 -9.19 20.14 13.38
C ASN A 160 -7.82 20.31 12.70
N GLU A 161 -7.24 21.48 12.76
CA GLU A 161 -5.93 21.80 12.14
C GLU A 161 -4.76 20.91 12.63
N ASN A 162 -4.87 20.31 13.82
CA ASN A 162 -3.82 19.48 14.43
C ASN A 162 -4.16 17.97 14.39
N ILE A 163 -5.34 17.59 13.89
CA ILE A 163 -5.84 16.22 13.91
C ILE A 163 -6.20 15.78 12.49
N LEU A 164 -5.46 14.81 11.99
CA LEU A 164 -5.69 14.20 10.69
C LEU A 164 -6.13 12.74 10.86
N ASN A 165 -7.40 12.48 10.62
CA ASN A 165 -7.88 11.11 10.48
C ASN A 165 -7.59 10.64 9.06
N SER A 166 -7.05 9.45 8.92
CA SER A 166 -6.60 8.96 7.62
C SER A 166 -6.94 7.50 7.39
N PHE A 167 -7.21 7.18 6.14
CA PHE A 167 -7.26 5.82 5.63
C PHE A 167 -6.23 5.70 4.50
N THR A 168 -5.34 4.74 4.63
CA THR A 168 -4.25 4.51 3.70
C THR A 168 -4.14 3.05 3.33
N GLY A 169 -3.65 2.77 2.14
CA GLY A 169 -3.32 1.42 1.72
C GLY A 169 -2.27 1.39 0.64
N ALA A 170 -1.53 0.29 0.57
CA ALA A 170 -0.52 0.06 -0.44
C ALA A 170 -0.38 -1.42 -0.79
N LEU A 171 -0.11 -1.70 -2.05
CA LEU A 171 0.31 -3.02 -2.51
C LEU A 171 1.72 -3.31 -2.00
N LEU A 172 1.89 -4.41 -1.27
CA LEU A 172 3.19 -4.91 -0.85
C LEU A 172 3.79 -5.84 -1.90
N GLN A 173 2.96 -6.71 -2.46
CA GLN A 173 3.39 -7.71 -3.44
C GLN A 173 2.22 -8.07 -4.36
N ALA A 174 2.44 -8.05 -5.67
CA ALA A 174 1.52 -8.61 -6.65
C ALA A 174 1.65 -10.15 -6.69
N ILE A 175 0.53 -10.84 -6.93
CA ILE A 175 0.45 -12.31 -7.01
C ILE A 175 0.00 -12.72 -8.41
#